data_9733e742058d0f0e1d0414964fd8db12
#
_entry.id   9733e742058d0f0e1d0414964fd8db12
#
_cell.length_a   1.000
_cell.length_b   1.000
_cell.length_c   1.000
_cell.angle_alpha   90.00
_cell.angle_beta   90.00
_cell.angle_gamma   90.00
#
_symmetry.space_group_name_H-M   'P 1'
#
loop_
_entity.id
_entity.type
_entity.pdbx_description
1 polymer ?
#
loop_
_entity_poly.entity_id
_entity_poly.type
_entity_poly.pdbx_seq_one_letter_code
_entity_poly.pdbx_strand_id
1 'polypeptide(L)' 'MFHPLEGDLSQLKDNEVEEKLFELNKKYYAAYRLGNQDLLTQVATFVNIYKDELNRRNQLKLKQQLDGDLGQLINVD' A
#
# COMPACT_ATOMS: atom_id res chain seq x y z
N MET A 1 -17.04 6.93 -14.69
CA MET A 1 -15.71 7.43 -14.93
C MET A 1 -14.67 6.51 -14.28
N PHE A 2 -13.62 6.28 -14.97
CA PHE A 2 -12.56 5.43 -14.44
C PHE A 2 -11.86 6.09 -13.26
N HIS A 3 -11.69 5.36 -12.20
CA HIS A 3 -11.02 5.86 -11.01
C HIS A 3 -9.61 5.29 -10.97
N PRO A 4 -8.58 6.16 -11.02
CA PRO A 4 -7.20 5.66 -11.07
C PRO A 4 -6.85 4.73 -9.92
N LEU A 5 -7.42 4.97 -8.76
CA LEU A 5 -7.11 4.16 -7.59
C LEU A 5 -7.57 2.73 -7.74
N GLU A 6 -8.60 2.49 -8.54
CA GLU A 6 -9.13 1.15 -8.69
C GLU A 6 -8.40 0.33 -9.73
N GLY A 7 -7.91 0.98 -10.78
CA GLY A 7 -7.35 0.22 -11.88
C GLY A 7 -5.86 0.35 -12.05
N ASP A 8 -5.29 1.47 -11.65
CA ASP A 8 -3.92 1.78 -12.01
C ASP A 8 -2.92 1.64 -10.87
N LEU A 9 -3.37 1.22 -9.69
CA LEU A 9 -2.44 1.07 -8.57
C LEU A 9 -1.30 0.12 -8.92
N SER A 10 -1.62 -0.96 -9.60
CA SER A 10 -0.61 -1.95 -9.94
C SER A 10 0.43 -1.40 -10.91
N GLN A 11 0.12 -0.32 -11.61
CA GLN A 11 1.05 0.30 -12.54
C GLN A 11 1.96 1.33 -11.89
N LEU A 12 1.64 1.74 -10.67
CA LEU A 12 2.47 2.68 -9.94
C LEU A 12 3.73 1.98 -9.45
N LYS A 13 4.81 2.73 -9.40
CA LYS A 13 6.04 2.23 -8.81
C LYS A 13 5.91 2.19 -7.29
N ASP A 14 6.75 1.37 -6.66
CA ASP A 14 6.69 1.23 -5.20
C ASP A 14 6.85 2.57 -4.51
N ASN A 15 7.80 3.38 -4.94
CA ASN A 15 8.03 4.68 -4.31
C ASN A 15 6.84 5.61 -4.54
N GLU A 16 6.16 5.48 -5.66
CA GLU A 16 4.98 6.29 -5.93
C GLU A 16 3.84 5.93 -4.99
N VAL A 17 3.64 4.64 -4.76
CA VAL A 17 2.62 4.19 -3.82
C VAL A 17 2.95 4.67 -2.42
N GLU A 18 4.21 4.57 -2.02
CA GLU A 18 4.64 5.02 -0.70
C GLU A 18 4.46 6.52 -0.52
N GLU A 19 4.76 7.30 -1.55
CA GLU A 19 4.57 8.74 -1.50
C GLU A 19 3.10 9.10 -1.36
N LYS A 20 2.25 8.43 -2.12
CA LYS A 20 0.82 8.67 -2.04
C LYS A 20 0.30 8.32 -0.66
N LEU A 21 0.75 7.21 -0.11
CA LEU A 21 0.36 6.81 1.23
C LEU A 21 0.82 7.83 2.26
N PHE A 22 2.02 8.34 2.11
CA PHE A 22 2.54 9.35 3.01
C PHE A 22 1.68 10.61 2.98
N GLU A 23 1.32 11.07 1.78
CA GLU A 23 0.46 12.23 1.61
C GLU A 23 -0.92 12.00 2.21
N LEU A 24 -1.46 10.81 2.00
CA LEU A 24 -2.76 10.46 2.56
C LEU A 24 -2.73 10.43 4.08
N ASN A 25 -1.66 9.93 4.65
CA ASN A 25 -1.51 9.93 6.10
C ASN A 25 -1.48 11.36 6.66
N LYS A 26 -0.80 12.27 5.96
CA LYS A 26 -0.81 13.68 6.36
C LYS A 26 -2.21 14.25 6.34
N LYS A 27 -2.95 13.95 5.28
CA LYS A 27 -4.33 14.42 5.17
C LYS A 27 -5.21 13.82 6.26
N TYR A 28 -4.97 12.56 6.59
CA TYR A 28 -5.70 11.90 7.64
C TYR A 28 -5.53 12.63 8.96
N TYR A 29 -4.30 12.93 9.33
CA TYR A 29 -4.04 13.64 10.58
C TYR A 29 -4.62 15.05 10.56
N ALA A 30 -4.55 15.72 9.42
CA ALA A 30 -5.15 17.05 9.30
C ALA A 30 -6.65 17.00 9.49
N ALA A 31 -7.30 16.02 8.87
CA ALA A 31 -8.75 15.84 9.02
C ALA A 31 -9.11 15.51 10.46
N TYR A 32 -8.29 14.72 11.11
CA TYR A 32 -8.49 14.36 12.51
C TYR A 32 -8.45 15.61 13.39
N ARG A 33 -7.45 16.46 13.18
CA ARG A 33 -7.34 17.70 13.95
C ARG A 33 -8.53 18.61 13.72
N LEU A 34 -9.03 18.66 12.49
CA LEU A 34 -10.18 19.51 12.17
C LEU A 34 -11.47 18.92 12.66
N GLY A 35 -11.47 17.65 13.06
CA GLY A 35 -12.69 17.00 13.49
C GLY A 35 -13.64 16.70 12.34
N ASN A 36 -13.12 16.60 11.11
CA ASN A 36 -13.94 16.36 9.93
C ASN A 36 -14.08 14.86 9.71
N GLN A 37 -15.19 14.30 10.20
CA GLN A 37 -15.41 12.86 10.14
C GLN A 37 -15.56 12.35 8.71
N ASP A 38 -16.23 13.11 7.87
CA ASP A 38 -16.43 12.71 6.49
C ASP A 38 -15.09 12.59 5.77
N LEU A 39 -14.25 13.58 5.94
CA LEU A 39 -12.93 13.58 5.33
C LEU A 39 -12.08 12.46 5.90
N LEU A 40 -12.15 12.24 7.21
CA LEU A 40 -11.43 11.13 7.85
C LEU A 40 -11.79 9.81 7.20
N THR A 41 -13.08 9.56 7.02
CA THR A 41 -13.56 8.33 6.44
C THR A 41 -13.06 8.16 5.03
N GLN A 42 -13.14 9.22 4.23
CA GLN A 42 -12.68 9.16 2.85
C GLN A 42 -11.18 8.88 2.77
N VAL A 43 -10.40 9.62 3.56
CA VAL A 43 -8.96 9.44 3.54
C VAL A 43 -8.58 8.07 4.06
N ALA A 44 -9.25 7.61 5.11
CA ALA A 44 -8.98 6.27 5.65
C ALA A 44 -9.22 5.19 4.60
N THR A 45 -10.26 5.35 3.80
CA THR A 45 -10.53 4.39 2.72
C THR A 45 -9.35 4.33 1.75
N PHE A 46 -8.85 5.49 1.33
CA PHE A 46 -7.72 5.51 0.41
C PHE A 46 -6.45 4.99 1.07
N VAL A 47 -6.22 5.32 2.33
CA VAL A 47 -5.07 4.80 3.06
C VAL A 47 -5.10 3.28 3.05
N ASN A 48 -6.25 2.70 3.32
CA ASN A 48 -6.37 1.25 3.34
C ASN A 48 -6.13 0.64 1.96
N ILE A 49 -6.62 1.29 0.91
CA ILE A 49 -6.42 0.81 -0.46
C ILE A 49 -4.93 0.77 -0.78
N TYR A 50 -4.21 1.83 -0.44
CA TYR A 50 -2.78 1.88 -0.72
C TYR A 50 -1.99 0.93 0.17
N LYS A 51 -2.39 0.78 1.43
CA LYS A 51 -1.75 -0.20 2.30
C LYS A 51 -1.94 -1.62 1.79
N ASP A 52 -3.14 -1.93 1.32
CA ASP A 52 -3.41 -3.25 0.76
C ASP A 52 -2.55 -3.50 -0.46
N GLU A 53 -2.37 -2.48 -1.29
CA GLU A 53 -1.51 -2.62 -2.45
C GLU A 53 -0.06 -2.89 -2.05
N LEU A 54 0.46 -2.16 -1.07
CA LEU A 54 1.80 -2.40 -0.59
C LEU A 54 1.95 -3.79 0.02
N ASN A 55 0.95 -4.22 0.80
CA ASN A 55 0.96 -5.56 1.36
C ASN A 55 1.00 -6.62 0.27
N ARG A 56 0.19 -6.44 -0.76
CA ARG A 56 0.16 -7.37 -1.87
C ARG A 56 1.53 -7.45 -2.53
N ARG A 57 2.16 -6.30 -2.76
CA ARG A 57 3.48 -6.26 -3.37
C ARG A 57 4.53 -6.90 -2.50
N ASN A 58 4.47 -6.63 -1.20
CA ASN A 58 5.41 -7.21 -0.25
C ASN A 58 5.25 -8.72 -0.19
N GLN A 59 4.02 -9.21 -0.22
CA GLN A 59 3.78 -10.64 -0.21
C GLN A 59 4.30 -11.30 -1.48
N LEU A 60 4.14 -10.64 -2.61
CA LEU A 60 4.66 -11.16 -3.86
C LEU A 60 6.18 -11.20 -3.84
N LYS A 61 6.82 -10.16 -3.34
CA LYS A 61 8.27 -10.14 -3.22
C LYS A 61 8.76 -11.22 -2.29
N LEU A 62 8.09 -11.36 -1.16
CA LEU A 62 8.45 -12.37 -0.18
C LEU A 62 8.30 -13.77 -0.77
N LYS A 63 7.21 -14.00 -1.49
CA LYS A 63 6.99 -15.28 -2.13
C LYS A 63 8.06 -15.57 -3.15
N GLN A 64 8.46 -14.59 -3.93
CA GLN A 64 9.52 -14.76 -4.90
C GLN A 64 10.84 -15.06 -4.22
N GLN A 65 11.13 -14.38 -3.13
CA GLN A 65 12.34 -14.65 -2.36
C GLN A 65 12.31 -16.05 -1.77
N LEU A 66 11.16 -16.43 -1.23
CA LEU A 66 11.02 -17.77 -0.66
C LEU A 66 11.20 -18.84 -1.73
N ASP A 67 10.62 -18.62 -2.90
CA ASP A 67 10.79 -19.56 -4.00
C ASP A 67 12.25 -19.65 -4.43
N GLY A 68 12.94 -18.49 -4.45
CA GLY A 68 14.34 -18.48 -4.81
C GLY A 68 15.24 -19.02 -3.72
N ASP A 69 14.90 -18.73 -2.48
CA ASP A 69 15.72 -19.11 -1.34
C ASP A 69 15.37 -20.48 -0.78
N LEU A 70 14.27 -21.04 -1.19
CA LEU A 70 13.79 -22.28 -0.63
C LEU A 70 14.82 -23.39 -0.78
N GLY A 71 15.45 -23.45 -1.94
CA GLY A 71 16.51 -24.41 -2.17
C GLY A 71 17.69 -24.16 -1.27
N GLN A 72 18.03 -22.91 -1.06
CA GLN A 72 19.14 -22.57 -0.19
C GLN A 72 18.85 -22.89 1.26
N LEU A 73 17.63 -22.60 1.70
CA LEU A 73 17.24 -22.94 3.07
C LEU A 73 17.31 -24.44 3.31
N ILE A 74 16.84 -25.19 2.34
CA ILE A 74 16.90 -26.66 2.44
C ILE A 74 18.34 -27.12 2.43
N ASN A 75 19.17 -26.49 1.63
CA ASN A 75 20.57 -26.88 1.51
C ASN A 75 21.36 -26.55 2.77
N VAL A 76 20.98 -25.48 3.43
CA VAL A 76 21.66 -25.07 4.66
C VAL A 76 21.41 -26.07 5.76
N ASP A 77 20.25 -26.63 5.75
CA ASP A 77 19.90 -27.64 6.74
C ASP A 77 20.59 -28.97 6.40
#